data_6c7516456bbf9a0fa8348bf6777f7540
#
_entry.id   6c7516456bbf9a0fa8348bf6777f7540
#
_cell.length_a   1.000
_cell.length_b   1.000
_cell.length_c   1.000
_cell.angle_alpha   90.00
_cell.angle_beta   90.00
_cell.angle_gamma   90.00
#
_symmetry.space_group_name_H-M   'P 1'
#
loop_
_entity.id
_entity.type
_entity.pdbx_description
1 polymer ?
#
loop_
_entity_poly.entity_id
_entity_poly.type
_entity_poly.pdbx_seq_one_letter_code
_entity_poly.pdbx_strand_id
1 'polypeptide(L)'
;IMSPDGRHILISTKRQNVYRRSYKAVFYIYTVQSRKLERLSDGGPQQAPVWSPDGNQVAFVRDNNIFLVKLLYGNSESQVTKDGKINEVINGIPDWVNEEEFGFNSALVFTADGSMLCWIKYDESKVKQYSLQLFKGRSPELTENAIYPGTYSYKYPKAGEENSRVSAWSYDIKSHRIQQLNIPLATDGYMPRIVSTVDPDKIVIYTMNRHQDVLNLYSVNPRSTIS
;
A
#
# COMPACT_ATOMS: atom_id res chain seq x y z
N ILE A 1 0.46 -15.21 5.89
CA ILE A 1 0.45 -15.13 4.41
C ILE A 1 1.57 -16.02 3.90
N MET A 2 1.21 -17.08 3.18
CA MET A 2 2.19 -18.00 2.59
C MET A 2 2.82 -17.39 1.35
N SER A 3 4.12 -17.62 1.14
CA SER A 3 4.81 -17.26 -0.11
C SER A 3 4.29 -18.11 -1.27
N PRO A 4 4.30 -17.62 -2.51
CA PRO A 4 3.79 -18.36 -3.68
C PRO A 4 4.46 -19.72 -3.90
N ASP A 5 5.72 -19.86 -3.53
CA ASP A 5 6.49 -21.10 -3.62
C ASP A 5 6.32 -22.06 -2.42
N GLY A 6 5.53 -21.66 -1.40
CA GLY A 6 5.28 -22.45 -0.19
C GLY A 6 6.44 -22.57 0.79
N ARG A 7 7.58 -21.92 0.56
CA ARG A 7 8.77 -22.05 1.40
C ARG A 7 8.75 -21.18 2.66
N HIS A 8 7.96 -20.09 2.63
CA HIS A 8 7.93 -19.10 3.71
C HIS A 8 6.51 -18.73 4.11
N ILE A 9 6.33 -18.30 5.35
CA ILE A 9 5.07 -17.78 5.87
C ILE A 9 5.33 -16.44 6.56
N LEU A 10 4.61 -15.39 6.18
CA LEU A 10 4.55 -14.14 6.94
C LEU A 10 3.55 -14.28 8.08
N ILE A 11 4.03 -14.07 9.30
CA ILE A 11 3.25 -14.10 10.54
C ILE A 11 3.18 -12.69 11.11
N SER A 12 1.98 -12.18 11.34
CA SER A 12 1.76 -10.85 11.93
C SER A 12 1.58 -10.95 13.45
N THR A 13 2.19 -9.99 14.17
CA THR A 13 2.04 -9.80 15.61
C THR A 13 1.81 -8.33 15.92
N LYS A 14 1.33 -8.02 17.12
CA LYS A 14 1.12 -6.64 17.59
C LYS A 14 0.30 -5.80 16.61
N ARG A 15 -0.77 -6.39 16.10
CA ARG A 15 -1.65 -5.74 15.13
C ARG A 15 -2.35 -4.53 15.74
N GLN A 16 -2.29 -3.41 15.02
CA GLN A 16 -2.99 -2.16 15.33
C GLN A 16 -3.81 -1.76 14.10
N ASN A 17 -5.11 -1.67 14.24
CA ASN A 17 -5.97 -1.24 13.14
C ASN A 17 -5.70 0.24 12.82
N VAL A 18 -5.68 0.57 11.53
CA VAL A 18 -5.57 1.95 11.03
C VAL A 18 -6.95 2.44 10.62
N TYR A 19 -7.58 1.75 9.69
CA TYR A 19 -8.95 1.98 9.25
C TYR A 19 -9.75 0.66 9.32
N ARG A 20 -10.83 0.55 8.57
CA ARG A 20 -11.70 -0.63 8.57
C ARG A 20 -10.98 -1.92 8.15
N ARG A 21 -10.09 -1.83 7.16
CA ARG A 21 -9.38 -2.97 6.53
C ARG A 21 -7.88 -2.96 6.77
N SER A 22 -7.30 -1.77 6.87
CA SER A 22 -5.86 -1.60 7.03
C SER A 22 -5.43 -1.70 8.49
N TYR A 23 -4.22 -2.20 8.67
CA TYR A 23 -3.58 -2.33 9.98
C TYR A 23 -2.06 -2.27 9.84
N LYS A 24 -1.42 -1.86 10.91
CA LYS A 24 0.02 -1.99 11.13
C LYS A 24 0.29 -3.23 11.97
N ALA A 25 1.38 -3.94 11.69
CA ALA A 25 1.80 -5.09 12.48
C ALA A 25 3.31 -5.28 12.38
N VAL A 26 3.89 -5.98 13.35
CA VAL A 26 5.26 -6.51 13.23
C VAL A 26 5.16 -7.86 12.54
N PHE A 27 5.75 -7.98 11.36
CA PHE A 27 5.78 -9.22 10.61
C PHE A 27 7.07 -9.99 10.82
N TYR A 28 6.92 -11.31 10.83
CA TYR A 28 7.99 -12.27 10.89
C TYR A 28 7.93 -13.19 9.67
N ILE A 29 9.08 -13.64 9.20
CA ILE A 29 9.23 -14.65 8.16
C ILE A 29 9.53 -15.97 8.85
N TYR A 30 8.67 -16.95 8.67
CA TYR A 30 8.90 -18.32 9.07
C TYR A 30 9.34 -19.14 7.84
N THR A 31 10.55 -19.71 7.88
CA THR A 31 11.06 -20.58 6.83
C THR A 31 10.66 -22.01 7.15
N VAL A 32 9.83 -22.62 6.32
CA VAL A 32 9.21 -23.93 6.58
C VAL A 32 10.25 -25.04 6.74
N GLN A 33 11.23 -25.12 5.83
CA GLN A 33 12.24 -26.16 5.82
C GLN A 33 13.16 -26.12 7.06
N SER A 34 13.70 -24.96 7.39
CA SER A 34 14.63 -24.77 8.51
C SER A 34 13.95 -24.56 9.86
N ARG A 35 12.62 -24.32 9.87
CA ARG A 35 11.81 -23.93 11.04
C ARG A 35 12.32 -22.65 11.73
N LYS A 36 13.01 -21.80 10.97
CA LYS A 36 13.58 -20.55 11.48
C LYS A 36 12.53 -19.44 11.40
N LEU A 37 12.43 -18.63 12.47
CA LEU A 37 11.58 -17.45 12.54
C LEU A 37 12.46 -16.20 12.68
N GLU A 38 12.32 -15.25 11.77
CA GLU A 38 13.08 -14.00 11.75
C GLU A 38 12.15 -12.82 11.56
N ARG A 39 12.55 -11.65 12.02
CA ARG A 39 11.79 -10.43 11.72
C ARG A 39 11.86 -10.11 10.23
N LEU A 40 10.76 -9.64 9.66
CA LEU A 40 10.75 -9.09 8.29
C LEU A 40 11.58 -7.80 8.23
N SER A 41 11.48 -6.96 9.26
CA SER A 41 12.14 -5.65 9.34
C SER A 41 12.34 -5.25 10.79
N ASP A 42 13.46 -4.57 11.07
CA ASP A 42 13.75 -3.97 12.37
C ASP A 42 13.31 -2.50 12.49
N GLY A 43 12.85 -1.90 11.39
CA GLY A 43 12.51 -0.47 11.31
C GLY A 43 11.13 -0.08 11.84
N GLY A 44 10.39 -0.98 12.50
CA GLY A 44 9.06 -0.70 13.05
C GLY A 44 7.92 -1.45 12.34
N PRO A 45 6.66 -1.20 12.71
CA PRO A 45 5.50 -1.89 12.15
C PRO A 45 5.33 -1.67 10.64
N GLN A 46 4.86 -2.67 9.94
CA GLN A 46 4.66 -2.69 8.50
C GLN A 46 3.17 -2.77 8.16
N GLN A 47 2.80 -2.32 6.94
CA GLN A 47 1.46 -2.42 6.36
C GLN A 47 1.52 -3.14 5.01
N ALA A 48 0.46 -3.86 4.68
CA ALA A 48 0.19 -4.43 3.36
C ALA A 48 1.39 -5.16 2.73
N PRO A 49 2.03 -6.14 3.42
CA PRO A 49 3.13 -6.87 2.83
C PRO A 49 2.66 -7.74 1.66
N VAL A 50 3.44 -7.73 0.57
CA VAL A 50 3.22 -8.55 -0.62
C VAL A 50 4.47 -9.33 -0.97
N TRP A 51 4.30 -10.61 -1.31
CA TRP A 51 5.35 -11.48 -1.80
C TRP A 51 5.66 -11.22 -3.28
N SER A 52 6.92 -11.31 -3.67
CA SER A 52 7.27 -11.50 -5.07
C SER A 52 6.81 -12.89 -5.54
N PRO A 53 6.53 -13.07 -6.84
CA PRO A 53 6.06 -14.37 -7.37
C PRO A 53 6.99 -15.55 -7.11
N ASP A 54 8.29 -15.31 -7.02
CA ASP A 54 9.32 -16.31 -6.71
C ASP A 54 9.51 -16.59 -5.21
N GLY A 55 8.79 -15.85 -4.33
CA GLY A 55 8.88 -15.99 -2.88
C GLY A 55 10.19 -15.50 -2.25
N ASN A 56 11.05 -14.81 -2.99
CA ASN A 56 12.38 -14.39 -2.52
C ASN A 56 12.42 -12.94 -2.04
N GLN A 57 11.33 -12.19 -2.24
CA GLN A 57 11.24 -10.79 -1.86
C GLN A 57 9.88 -10.48 -1.19
N VAL A 58 9.88 -9.51 -0.28
CA VAL A 58 8.67 -8.96 0.31
C VAL A 58 8.73 -7.44 0.19
N ALA A 59 7.72 -6.85 -0.43
CA ALA A 59 7.51 -5.42 -0.39
C ALA A 59 6.44 -5.08 0.65
N PHE A 60 6.59 -3.97 1.35
CA PHE A 60 5.62 -3.49 2.34
C PHE A 60 5.66 -1.97 2.45
N VAL A 61 4.69 -1.40 3.16
CA VAL A 61 4.63 0.03 3.42
C VAL A 61 4.91 0.31 4.90
N ARG A 62 5.73 1.31 5.16
CA ARG A 62 6.00 1.89 6.49
C ARG A 62 6.09 3.40 6.35
N ASP A 63 5.36 4.13 7.19
CA ASP A 63 5.33 5.60 7.19
C ASP A 63 5.10 6.18 5.78
N ASN A 64 4.07 5.65 5.09
CA ASN A 64 3.67 6.02 3.73
C ASN A 64 4.73 5.79 2.63
N ASN A 65 5.81 5.09 2.94
CA ASN A 65 6.87 4.74 2.00
C ASN A 65 6.96 3.23 1.78
N ILE A 66 7.35 2.85 0.58
CA ILE A 66 7.55 1.46 0.17
C ILE A 66 8.96 1.03 0.53
N PHE A 67 9.05 -0.17 1.11
CA PHE A 67 10.29 -0.88 1.42
C PHE A 67 10.28 -2.25 0.75
N LEU A 68 11.47 -2.73 0.41
CA LEU A 68 11.70 -4.03 -0.20
C LEU A 68 12.73 -4.82 0.61
N VAL A 69 12.38 -6.04 1.01
CA VAL A 69 13.28 -6.99 1.66
C VAL A 69 13.61 -8.11 0.68
N LYS A 70 14.90 -8.37 0.47
CA LYS A 70 15.43 -9.49 -0.34
C LYS A 70 15.95 -10.59 0.58
N LEU A 71 15.27 -11.75 0.60
CA LEU A 71 15.57 -12.84 1.52
C LEU A 71 16.92 -13.51 1.21
N LEU A 72 17.25 -13.67 -0.06
CA LEU A 72 18.50 -14.31 -0.51
C LEU A 72 19.77 -13.58 -0.06
N TYR A 73 19.64 -12.32 0.37
CA TYR A 73 20.77 -11.48 0.81
C TYR A 73 20.67 -11.18 2.31
N GLY A 74 20.31 -12.18 3.12
CA GLY A 74 20.22 -12.03 4.57
C GLY A 74 19.13 -11.07 5.02
N ASN A 75 17.98 -11.10 4.36
CA ASN A 75 16.84 -10.21 4.62
C ASN A 75 17.21 -8.72 4.49
N SER A 76 18.03 -8.39 3.47
CA SER A 76 18.42 -6.99 3.25
C SER A 76 17.23 -6.12 2.91
N GLU A 77 17.01 -5.07 3.70
CA GLU A 77 15.96 -4.07 3.49
C GLU A 77 16.50 -2.88 2.71
N SER A 78 15.72 -2.40 1.74
CA SER A 78 15.96 -1.16 1.02
C SER A 78 14.68 -0.31 0.97
N GLN A 79 14.85 1.00 1.09
CA GLN A 79 13.75 1.96 0.94
C GLN A 79 13.59 2.31 -0.53
N VAL A 80 12.40 2.07 -1.10
CA VAL A 80 12.08 2.34 -2.50
C VAL A 80 11.62 3.79 -2.70
N THR A 81 10.65 4.25 -1.90
CA THR A 81 10.14 5.64 -1.98
C THR A 81 10.56 6.44 -0.76
N LYS A 82 10.70 7.78 -0.92
CA LYS A 82 11.18 8.68 0.16
C LYS A 82 10.30 9.91 0.35
N ASP A 83 9.25 10.04 -0.45
CA ASP A 83 8.37 11.19 -0.46
C ASP A 83 7.07 10.97 0.32
N GLY A 84 6.90 9.79 0.90
CA GLY A 84 5.77 9.47 1.77
C GLY A 84 5.77 10.36 3.01
N LYS A 85 4.63 10.98 3.30
CA LYS A 85 4.45 11.88 4.43
C LYS A 85 3.01 11.86 4.91
N ILE A 86 2.82 11.80 6.22
CA ILE A 86 1.49 11.76 6.84
C ILE A 86 0.67 13.00 6.43
N ASN A 87 -0.57 12.78 6.01
CA ASN A 87 -1.52 13.80 5.53
C ASN A 87 -1.10 14.51 4.24
N GLU A 88 -0.11 14.01 3.52
CA GLU A 88 0.35 14.57 2.26
C GLU A 88 0.49 13.51 1.17
N VAL A 89 1.42 12.57 1.30
CA VAL A 89 1.73 11.59 0.25
C VAL A 89 1.73 10.18 0.80
N ILE A 90 1.03 9.28 0.12
CA ILE A 90 0.96 7.86 0.46
C ILE A 90 1.41 7.05 -0.76
N ASN A 91 2.30 6.10 -0.56
CA ASN A 91 2.76 5.17 -1.59
C ASN A 91 2.33 3.74 -1.26
N GLY A 92 1.66 3.05 -2.20
CA GLY A 92 1.42 1.61 -2.15
C GLY A 92 0.29 1.12 -1.25
N ILE A 93 -0.38 2.01 -0.52
CA ILE A 93 -1.61 1.76 0.23
C ILE A 93 -2.61 2.88 -0.07
N PRO A 94 -3.93 2.60 -0.03
CA PRO A 94 -4.93 3.64 -0.26
C PRO A 94 -5.02 4.62 0.90
N ASP A 95 -5.51 5.83 0.62
CA ASP A 95 -6.01 6.74 1.63
C ASP A 95 -7.35 6.23 2.21
N TRP A 96 -7.90 6.94 3.21
CA TRP A 96 -9.11 6.50 3.90
C TRP A 96 -10.30 6.28 2.96
N VAL A 97 -10.60 7.26 2.06
CA VAL A 97 -11.79 7.18 1.20
C VAL A 97 -11.65 6.06 0.15
N ASN A 98 -10.47 5.90 -0.45
CA ASN A 98 -10.25 4.83 -1.43
C ASN A 98 -10.28 3.44 -0.77
N GLU A 99 -9.79 3.30 0.47
CA GLU A 99 -9.94 2.06 1.24
C GLU A 99 -11.40 1.75 1.53
N GLU A 100 -12.16 2.72 2.02
CA GLU A 100 -13.55 2.54 2.43
C GLU A 100 -14.45 2.24 1.23
N GLU A 101 -14.38 3.07 0.17
CA GLU A 101 -15.29 2.99 -0.97
C GLU A 101 -14.96 1.86 -1.94
N PHE A 102 -13.69 1.59 -2.20
CA PHE A 102 -13.28 0.54 -3.14
C PHE A 102 -12.90 -0.78 -2.47
N GLY A 103 -12.88 -0.84 -1.13
CA GLY A 103 -12.77 -2.08 -0.37
C GLY A 103 -11.42 -2.79 -0.47
N PHE A 104 -10.30 -2.06 -0.53
CA PHE A 104 -8.95 -2.64 -0.56
C PHE A 104 -8.00 -1.90 0.39
N ASN A 105 -6.89 -2.52 0.76
CA ASN A 105 -5.90 -1.98 1.69
C ASN A 105 -4.45 -2.12 1.18
N SER A 106 -4.27 -2.56 -0.06
CA SER A 106 -2.97 -2.66 -0.72
C SER A 106 -3.09 -2.19 -2.16
N ALA A 107 -2.24 -1.25 -2.55
CA ALA A 107 -2.14 -0.70 -3.90
C ALA A 107 -0.75 -0.93 -4.47
N LEU A 108 -0.17 -2.11 -4.23
CA LEU A 108 1.20 -2.50 -4.50
C LEU A 108 1.22 -3.91 -5.08
N VAL A 109 1.87 -4.11 -6.23
CA VAL A 109 1.98 -5.41 -6.91
C VAL A 109 3.36 -5.59 -7.52
N PHE A 110 3.82 -6.84 -7.59
CA PHE A 110 4.95 -7.22 -8.44
C PHE A 110 4.47 -7.62 -9.83
N THR A 111 5.32 -7.47 -10.84
CA THR A 111 5.14 -8.14 -12.15
C THR A 111 5.30 -9.65 -12.00
N ALA A 112 4.81 -10.43 -12.98
CA ALA A 112 4.81 -11.90 -12.91
C ALA A 112 6.21 -12.52 -12.72
N ASP A 113 7.25 -11.87 -13.22
CA ASP A 113 8.66 -12.28 -13.07
C ASP A 113 9.32 -11.71 -11.80
N GLY A 114 8.61 -10.89 -11.01
CA GLY A 114 9.14 -10.26 -9.81
C GLY A 114 10.20 -9.19 -10.05
N SER A 115 10.44 -8.76 -11.28
CA SER A 115 11.49 -7.80 -11.62
C SER A 115 11.10 -6.35 -11.44
N MET A 116 9.80 -6.05 -11.46
CA MET A 116 9.25 -4.72 -11.24
C MET A 116 8.31 -4.70 -10.05
N LEU A 117 8.29 -3.60 -9.33
CA LEU A 117 7.31 -3.28 -8.31
C LEU A 117 6.47 -2.09 -8.79
N CYS A 118 5.15 -2.21 -8.77
CA CYS A 118 4.23 -1.20 -9.27
C CYS A 118 3.24 -0.80 -8.18
N TRP A 119 2.88 0.48 -8.11
CA TRP A 119 1.98 0.97 -7.07
C TRP A 119 1.16 2.17 -7.52
N ILE A 120 0.10 2.42 -6.76
CA ILE A 120 -0.66 3.67 -6.82
C ILE A 120 -0.13 4.58 -5.71
N LYS A 121 0.12 5.83 -6.07
CA LYS A 121 0.48 6.92 -5.17
C LYS A 121 -0.71 7.85 -5.02
N TYR A 122 -0.97 8.26 -3.79
CA TYR A 122 -2.04 9.18 -3.42
C TYR A 122 -1.42 10.46 -2.86
N ASP A 123 -1.74 11.61 -3.46
CA ASP A 123 -1.44 12.94 -2.92
C ASP A 123 -2.71 13.49 -2.26
N GLU A 124 -2.79 13.37 -0.94
CA GLU A 124 -3.91 13.84 -0.13
C GLU A 124 -3.67 15.23 0.48
N SER A 125 -2.63 15.96 0.03
CA SER A 125 -2.24 17.25 0.61
C SER A 125 -3.37 18.28 0.59
N LYS A 126 -4.22 18.25 -0.44
CA LYS A 126 -5.37 19.16 -0.59
C LYS A 126 -6.67 18.63 0.02
N VAL A 127 -6.71 17.36 0.43
CA VAL A 127 -7.88 16.80 1.07
C VAL A 127 -8.02 17.40 2.47
N LYS A 128 -9.22 17.82 2.83
CA LYS A 128 -9.49 18.40 4.15
C LYS A 128 -9.50 17.33 5.24
N GLN A 129 -9.04 17.68 6.42
CA GLN A 129 -9.16 16.83 7.61
C GLN A 129 -10.54 16.97 8.24
N TYR A 130 -11.03 15.86 8.78
CA TYR A 130 -12.20 15.80 9.63
C TYR A 130 -11.80 15.23 10.99
N SER A 131 -12.30 15.84 12.06
CA SER A 131 -12.01 15.44 13.44
C SER A 131 -13.24 14.80 14.06
N LEU A 132 -13.06 13.58 14.57
CA LEU A 132 -14.06 12.85 15.33
C LEU A 132 -13.74 12.90 16.82
N GLN A 133 -14.76 13.03 17.64
CA GLN A 133 -14.63 12.86 19.09
C GLN A 133 -14.54 11.37 19.43
N LEU A 134 -13.56 11.01 20.25
CA LEU A 134 -13.39 9.67 20.79
C LEU A 134 -13.85 9.63 22.23
N PHE A 135 -14.79 8.75 22.51
CA PHE A 135 -15.24 8.46 23.86
C PHE A 135 -14.74 7.09 24.29
N LYS A 136 -14.71 6.84 25.61
CA LYS A 136 -14.44 5.54 26.17
C LYS A 136 -15.35 4.50 25.52
N GLY A 137 -14.74 3.58 24.75
CA GLY A 137 -15.43 2.45 24.21
C GLY A 137 -15.29 1.21 25.12
N ARG A 138 -15.54 0.05 24.55
CA ARG A 138 -15.30 -1.26 25.21
C ARG A 138 -13.83 -1.65 25.22
N SER A 139 -12.98 -0.94 24.49
CA SER A 139 -11.54 -1.19 24.41
C SER A 139 -10.82 -0.52 25.59
N PRO A 140 -9.91 -1.21 26.28
CA PRO A 140 -9.08 -0.63 27.34
C PRO A 140 -8.24 0.57 26.87
N GLU A 141 -7.88 0.62 25.59
CA GLU A 141 -7.07 1.69 24.98
C GLU A 141 -7.76 3.07 25.01
N LEU A 142 -9.08 3.09 25.16
CA LEU A 142 -9.87 4.34 25.21
C LEU A 142 -10.25 4.75 26.64
N THR A 143 -9.65 4.14 27.65
CA THR A 143 -10.00 4.40 29.06
C THR A 143 -9.75 5.86 29.45
N GLU A 144 -8.73 6.49 28.89
CA GLU A 144 -8.39 7.90 29.07
C GLU A 144 -9.51 8.86 28.64
N ASN A 145 -10.34 8.43 27.69
CA ASN A 145 -11.45 9.24 27.16
C ASN A 145 -12.79 8.99 27.90
N ALA A 146 -12.73 8.52 29.16
CA ALA A 146 -13.92 8.14 29.92
C ALA A 146 -14.79 9.35 30.34
N ILE A 147 -14.17 10.50 30.61
CA ILE A 147 -14.85 11.71 31.11
C ILE A 147 -14.86 12.80 30.03
N TYR A 148 -13.69 13.05 29.43
CA TYR A 148 -13.53 14.03 28.35
C TYR A 148 -13.19 13.30 27.05
N PRO A 149 -13.80 13.72 25.91
CA PRO A 149 -13.50 13.07 24.64
C PRO A 149 -12.06 13.35 24.19
N GLY A 150 -11.42 12.34 23.62
CA GLY A 150 -10.24 12.51 22.79
C GLY A 150 -10.62 12.96 21.38
N THR A 151 -9.64 13.19 20.54
CA THR A 151 -9.84 13.57 19.13
C THR A 151 -9.10 12.62 18.21
N TYR A 152 -9.77 12.15 17.17
CA TYR A 152 -9.16 11.40 16.07
C TYR A 152 -9.41 12.15 14.76
N SER A 153 -8.34 12.56 14.08
CA SER A 153 -8.41 13.35 12.85
C SER A 153 -7.74 12.60 11.70
N TYR A 154 -8.37 12.60 10.54
CA TYR A 154 -7.82 12.03 9.31
C TYR A 154 -8.38 12.75 8.09
N LYS A 155 -7.74 12.55 6.93
CA LYS A 155 -8.18 13.10 5.66
C LYS A 155 -9.51 12.48 5.27
N TYR A 156 -10.54 13.32 5.13
CA TYR A 156 -11.92 12.88 4.88
C TYR A 156 -12.57 13.81 3.85
N PRO A 157 -12.55 13.46 2.57
CA PRO A 157 -13.21 14.27 1.55
C PRO A 157 -14.73 14.11 1.67
N LYS A 158 -15.43 15.21 1.95
CA LYS A 158 -16.88 15.24 1.88
C LYS A 158 -17.35 15.33 0.43
N ALA A 159 -18.63 15.02 0.18
CA ALA A 159 -19.21 15.13 -1.13
C ALA A 159 -19.00 16.55 -1.72
N GLY A 160 -18.51 16.63 -2.96
CA GLY A 160 -18.17 17.88 -3.64
C GLY A 160 -16.80 18.48 -3.30
N GLU A 161 -16.10 17.96 -2.30
CA GLU A 161 -14.75 18.42 -1.92
C GLU A 161 -13.65 17.71 -2.73
N GLU A 162 -12.42 18.21 -2.63
CA GLU A 162 -11.27 17.61 -3.31
C GLU A 162 -10.93 16.22 -2.78
N ASN A 163 -10.69 15.29 -3.70
CA ASN A 163 -10.10 13.97 -3.44
C ASN A 163 -8.58 14.00 -3.54
N SER A 164 -7.94 12.94 -3.08
CA SER A 164 -6.52 12.70 -3.38
C SER A 164 -6.28 12.63 -4.88
N ARG A 165 -5.19 13.24 -5.33
CA ARG A 165 -4.69 13.05 -6.70
C ARG A 165 -3.94 11.73 -6.76
N VAL A 166 -4.32 10.89 -7.71
CA VAL A 166 -3.75 9.55 -7.85
C VAL A 166 -2.86 9.44 -9.08
N SER A 167 -1.80 8.65 -8.97
CA SER A 167 -0.88 8.35 -10.07
C SER A 167 -0.29 6.96 -9.91
N ALA A 168 0.04 6.31 -11.01
CA ALA A 168 0.65 5.00 -11.01
C ALA A 168 2.16 5.11 -11.27
N TRP A 169 2.92 4.25 -10.60
CA TRP A 169 4.38 4.27 -10.60
C TRP A 169 4.95 2.87 -10.71
N SER A 170 6.17 2.76 -11.22
CA SER A 170 6.93 1.52 -11.24
C SER A 170 8.37 1.72 -10.76
N TYR A 171 8.95 0.65 -10.23
CA TYR A 171 10.32 0.56 -9.78
C TYR A 171 10.97 -0.70 -10.36
N ASP A 172 12.05 -0.52 -11.09
CA ASP A 172 12.89 -1.60 -11.58
C ASP A 172 13.85 -2.03 -10.47
N ILE A 173 13.70 -3.28 -10.00
CA ILE A 173 14.43 -3.81 -8.85
C ILE A 173 15.93 -3.98 -9.14
N LYS A 174 16.31 -4.16 -10.37
CA LYS A 174 17.71 -4.33 -10.78
C LYS A 174 18.42 -2.99 -10.95
N SER A 175 17.81 -2.07 -11.68
CA SER A 175 18.42 -0.76 -11.98
C SER A 175 18.12 0.30 -10.92
N HIS A 176 17.19 0.05 -9.99
CA HIS A 176 16.69 0.99 -8.98
C HIS A 176 16.01 2.23 -9.57
N ARG A 177 15.57 2.15 -10.83
CA ARG A 177 14.89 3.25 -11.51
C ARG A 177 13.42 3.30 -11.11
N ILE A 178 12.97 4.47 -10.67
CA ILE A 178 11.56 4.80 -10.43
C ILE A 178 11.05 5.63 -11.60
N GLN A 179 9.84 5.34 -12.05
CA GLN A 179 9.18 6.14 -13.10
C GLN A 179 7.67 6.20 -12.87
N GLN A 180 7.07 7.31 -13.28
CA GLN A 180 5.63 7.45 -13.35
C GLN A 180 5.12 6.78 -14.62
N LEU A 181 4.03 6.04 -14.51
CA LEU A 181 3.33 5.45 -15.64
C LEU A 181 2.31 6.47 -16.18
N ASN A 182 2.30 6.65 -17.50
CA ASN A 182 1.35 7.57 -18.12
C ASN A 182 -0.02 6.89 -18.29
N ILE A 183 -0.93 7.19 -17.37
CA ILE A 183 -2.30 6.64 -17.38
C ILE A 183 -3.27 7.79 -17.63
N PRO A 184 -4.10 7.73 -18.69
CA PRO A 184 -5.13 8.74 -18.94
C PRO A 184 -6.13 8.79 -17.80
N LEU A 185 -6.15 9.89 -17.06
CA LEU A 185 -7.08 10.11 -15.95
C LEU A 185 -7.27 11.61 -15.70
N ALA A 186 -8.49 12.03 -15.46
CA ALA A 186 -8.76 13.38 -14.98
C ALA A 186 -8.17 13.60 -13.57
N THR A 187 -7.84 14.83 -13.24
CA THR A 187 -7.16 15.16 -11.98
C THR A 187 -7.95 14.82 -10.71
N ASP A 188 -9.27 14.68 -10.84
CA ASP A 188 -10.22 14.32 -9.79
C ASP A 188 -10.72 12.87 -9.89
N GLY A 189 -10.17 12.08 -10.82
CA GLY A 189 -10.52 10.68 -11.02
C GLY A 189 -9.88 9.74 -9.99
N TYR A 190 -10.24 8.46 -10.10
CA TYR A 190 -9.83 7.42 -9.17
C TYR A 190 -9.02 6.33 -9.87
N MET A 191 -8.15 5.66 -9.13
CA MET A 191 -7.52 4.40 -9.50
C MET A 191 -7.93 3.31 -8.48
N PRO A 192 -9.10 2.66 -8.68
CA PRO A 192 -9.64 1.72 -7.70
C PRO A 192 -8.87 0.39 -7.61
N ARG A 193 -8.05 0.05 -8.61
CA ARG A 193 -7.27 -1.21 -8.62
C ARG A 193 -5.98 -1.06 -9.44
N ILE A 194 -4.97 -1.80 -8.98
CA ILE A 194 -3.79 -2.18 -9.74
C ILE A 194 -3.61 -3.69 -9.60
N VAL A 195 -3.40 -4.40 -10.70
CA VAL A 195 -3.38 -5.87 -10.73
C VAL A 195 -2.22 -6.34 -11.60
N SER A 196 -1.46 -7.31 -11.09
CA SER A 196 -0.48 -8.05 -11.90
C SER A 196 -1.19 -9.00 -12.86
N THR A 197 -0.52 -9.32 -13.97
CA THR A 197 -0.97 -10.32 -14.94
C THR A 197 0.01 -11.49 -14.96
N VAL A 198 -0.28 -12.51 -15.75
CA VAL A 198 0.69 -13.60 -16.01
C VAL A 198 1.80 -13.20 -16.98
N ASP A 199 1.62 -12.09 -17.70
CA ASP A 199 2.61 -11.52 -18.60
C ASP A 199 3.52 -10.56 -17.82
N PRO A 200 4.84 -10.81 -17.73
CA PRO A 200 5.76 -9.96 -16.97
C PRO A 200 5.88 -8.52 -17.50
N ASP A 201 5.47 -8.30 -18.75
CA ASP A 201 5.49 -6.98 -19.37
C ASP A 201 4.15 -6.25 -19.27
N LYS A 202 3.20 -6.77 -18.47
CA LYS A 202 1.88 -6.17 -18.32
C LYS A 202 1.40 -6.15 -16.88
N ILE A 203 0.89 -4.98 -16.48
CA ILE A 203 0.00 -4.78 -15.34
C ILE A 203 -1.31 -4.17 -15.84
N VAL A 204 -2.38 -4.36 -15.09
CA VAL A 204 -3.67 -3.72 -15.39
C VAL A 204 -3.97 -2.68 -14.32
N ILE A 205 -4.28 -1.46 -14.76
CA ILE A 205 -4.68 -0.36 -13.91
C ILE A 205 -6.13 0.00 -14.28
N TYR A 206 -6.98 0.05 -13.25
CA TYR A 206 -8.35 0.48 -13.38
C TYR A 206 -8.40 1.98 -13.09
N THR A 207 -9.11 2.73 -13.91
CA THR A 207 -9.41 4.14 -13.67
C THR A 207 -10.90 4.37 -13.69
N MET A 208 -11.35 5.32 -12.92
CA MET A 208 -12.75 5.70 -12.84
C MET A 208 -12.85 7.22 -12.78
N ASN A 209 -13.83 7.78 -13.48
CA ASN A 209 -14.08 9.21 -13.40
C ASN A 209 -14.75 9.61 -12.07
N ARG A 210 -14.81 10.90 -11.78
CA ARG A 210 -15.38 11.43 -10.53
C ARG A 210 -16.84 11.01 -10.31
N HIS A 211 -17.65 10.93 -11.37
CA HIS A 211 -19.07 10.52 -11.29
C HIS A 211 -19.25 9.01 -11.13
N GLN A 212 -18.16 8.22 -11.27
CA GLN A 212 -18.15 6.75 -11.11
C GLN A 212 -19.07 6.01 -12.10
N ASP A 213 -19.31 6.59 -13.26
CA ASP A 213 -20.12 6.01 -14.34
C ASP A 213 -19.27 5.57 -15.54
N VAL A 214 -17.96 5.88 -15.56
CA VAL A 214 -17.01 5.46 -16.58
C VAL A 214 -15.83 4.72 -15.92
N LEU A 215 -15.71 3.42 -16.20
CA LEU A 215 -14.61 2.57 -15.77
C LEU A 215 -13.77 2.17 -16.97
N ASN A 216 -12.47 2.46 -16.93
CA ASN A 216 -11.51 2.03 -17.94
C ASN A 216 -10.48 1.07 -17.35
N LEU A 217 -10.00 0.14 -18.17
CA LEU A 217 -8.92 -0.78 -17.84
C LEU A 217 -7.77 -0.54 -18.81
N TYR A 218 -6.61 -0.19 -18.25
CA TYR A 218 -5.39 0.02 -19.02
C TYR A 218 -4.42 -1.13 -18.82
N SER A 219 -4.05 -1.80 -19.90
CA SER A 219 -2.92 -2.75 -19.91
C SER A 219 -1.65 -1.94 -20.18
N VAL A 220 -0.73 -1.94 -19.24
CA VAL A 220 0.44 -1.06 -19.25
C VAL A 220 1.71 -1.89 -19.11
N ASN A 221 2.72 -1.57 -19.91
CA ASN A 221 4.06 -2.10 -19.71
C ASN A 221 4.78 -1.27 -18.64
N PRO A 222 5.07 -1.83 -17.45
CA PRO A 222 5.68 -1.06 -16.36
C PRO A 222 7.13 -0.67 -16.59
N ARG A 223 7.78 -1.22 -17.65
CA ARG A 223 9.15 -0.87 -18.05
C ARG A 223 9.21 0.30 -19.01
N SER A 224 8.09 0.59 -19.68
CA SER A 224 8.01 1.64 -20.69
C SER A 224 7.40 2.91 -20.11
N THR A 225 7.98 4.06 -20.49
CA THR A 225 7.39 5.39 -20.23
C THR A 225 6.39 5.80 -21.31
N ILE A 226 6.29 5.00 -22.38
CA ILE A 226 5.39 5.22 -23.52
C ILE A 226 4.18 4.31 -23.32
N SER A 227 3.01 4.89 -23.16
CA SER A 227 1.72 4.21 -23.17
C SER A 227 1.17 4.14 -24.59
#